data_eb3afb90059a42c97df5f89e96541551
#
_entry.id   eb3afb90059a42c97df5f89e96541551
#
_cell.length_a   1.000
_cell.length_b   1.000
_cell.length_c   1.000
_cell.angle_alpha   90.00
_cell.angle_beta   90.00
_cell.angle_gamma   90.00
#
_symmetry.space_group_name_H-M   'P 1'
#
loop_
_entity.id
_entity.type
_entity.pdbx_description
1 polymer ?
#
loop_
_entity_poly.entity_id
_entity_poly.type
_entity_poly.pdbx_seq_one_letter_code
_entity_poly.pdbx_strand_id
1 'polypeptide(L)'
;VLFLITDICSVYCRFCTRKHFTGQEQAFIRNDEYEKAIAYIKSHPGIREVILSGGDPLTVGDAQLDRVLGDLRAIEHVEIIRIGSRMPVVCPMRITDDLVKILKKHKPVFLMSHFNHPNEVTAEAAAGLEKLVDNGVPVMNQMVLLNGVNNHPALVQALNRRLLFLRVKPYYMFQCDPSQGTDHLRTSIEDSMEIQRELWGHLSGLAMPNLSVDIPDGGGKTYLVPNYETAREGNTRYYKGWDGVDAKYVSPAPEKIKKPELHHYLEEWNNLKSAKTPV
;
A
#
# COMPACT_ATOMS: atom_id res chain seq x y z
N VAL A 1 7.72 -10.55 2.01
CA VAL A 1 7.32 -11.54 0.98
C VAL A 1 5.82 -11.46 0.72
N LEU A 2 5.38 -11.82 -0.49
CA LEU A 2 3.97 -11.96 -0.85
C LEU A 2 3.56 -13.42 -0.68
N PHE A 3 2.50 -13.67 0.12
CA PHE A 3 1.94 -15.00 0.35
C PHE A 3 0.53 -15.07 -0.24
N LEU A 4 0.37 -15.85 -1.31
CA LEU A 4 -0.89 -16.02 -2.03
C LEU A 4 -1.66 -17.18 -1.39
N ILE A 5 -2.76 -16.87 -0.67
CA ILE A 5 -3.52 -17.87 0.09
C ILE A 5 -4.83 -18.30 -0.59
N THR A 6 -5.23 -17.61 -1.64
CA THR A 6 -6.44 -17.87 -2.43
C THR A 6 -6.30 -17.29 -3.83
N ASP A 7 -7.03 -17.79 -4.81
CA ASP A 7 -7.18 -17.14 -6.10
C ASP A 7 -8.58 -16.50 -6.31
N ILE A 8 -9.47 -16.66 -5.33
CA ILE A 8 -10.83 -16.12 -5.39
C ILE A 8 -10.85 -14.65 -4.99
N CYS A 9 -11.62 -13.86 -5.71
CA CYS A 9 -11.94 -12.46 -5.38
C CYS A 9 -13.45 -12.29 -5.21
N SER A 10 -13.83 -11.32 -4.38
CA SER A 10 -15.22 -10.85 -4.30
C SER A 10 -15.63 -10.01 -5.52
N VAL A 11 -14.64 -9.42 -6.21
CA VAL A 11 -14.80 -8.67 -7.46
C VAL A 11 -13.54 -8.80 -8.31
N TYR A 12 -13.71 -9.03 -9.59
CA TYR A 12 -12.60 -9.11 -10.55
C TYR A 12 -12.35 -7.74 -11.18
N CYS A 13 -11.42 -6.99 -10.58
CA CYS A 13 -11.10 -5.63 -11.01
C CYS A 13 -10.55 -5.61 -12.43
N ARG A 14 -11.08 -4.74 -13.30
CA ARG A 14 -10.63 -4.62 -14.70
C ARG A 14 -9.16 -4.21 -14.83
N PHE A 15 -8.66 -3.44 -13.87
CA PHE A 15 -7.27 -2.97 -13.78
C PHE A 15 -6.33 -3.91 -12.99
N CYS A 16 -6.77 -5.11 -12.64
CA CYS A 16 -5.98 -6.04 -11.82
C CYS A 16 -4.76 -6.56 -12.59
N THR A 17 -3.58 -6.44 -12.00
CA THR A 17 -2.31 -6.96 -12.54
C THR A 17 -2.24 -8.48 -12.48
N ARG A 18 -2.99 -9.11 -11.57
CA ARG A 18 -3.02 -10.55 -11.32
C ARG A 18 -4.21 -11.29 -11.93
N LYS A 19 -4.95 -10.66 -12.83
CA LYS A 19 -6.14 -11.27 -13.46
C LYS A 19 -5.88 -12.60 -14.18
N HIS A 20 -4.62 -12.90 -14.50
CA HIS A 20 -4.23 -14.19 -15.09
C HIS A 20 -4.13 -15.32 -14.06
N PHE A 21 -4.01 -14.99 -12.77
CA PHE A 21 -3.92 -15.95 -11.65
C PHE A 21 -5.22 -16.10 -10.89
N THR A 22 -6.10 -15.10 -10.94
CA THR A 22 -7.32 -15.08 -10.14
C THR A 22 -8.47 -15.77 -10.87
N GLY A 23 -9.36 -16.41 -10.09
CA GLY A 23 -10.56 -17.04 -10.61
C GLY A 23 -10.38 -18.47 -11.13
N GLN A 24 -9.36 -19.20 -10.63
CA GLN A 24 -9.12 -20.60 -10.97
C GLN A 24 -9.73 -21.58 -9.96
N GLU A 25 -10.66 -21.12 -9.12
CA GLU A 25 -11.45 -21.91 -8.17
C GLU A 25 -10.72 -22.40 -6.91
N GLN A 26 -9.51 -21.91 -6.63
CA GLN A 26 -8.80 -22.26 -5.41
C GLN A 26 -9.20 -21.33 -4.24
N ALA A 27 -10.24 -21.68 -3.50
CA ALA A 27 -10.75 -20.91 -2.39
C ALA A 27 -9.73 -20.74 -1.25
N PHE A 28 -8.86 -21.73 -1.06
CA PHE A 28 -7.72 -21.67 -0.15
C PHE A 28 -6.57 -22.51 -0.70
N ILE A 29 -5.36 -22.07 -0.47
CA ILE A 29 -4.13 -22.78 -0.88
C ILE A 29 -4.13 -24.23 -0.39
N ARG A 30 -3.64 -25.17 -1.19
CA ARG A 30 -3.55 -26.58 -0.80
C ARG A 30 -2.61 -26.75 0.38
N ASN A 31 -2.91 -27.71 1.26
CA ASN A 31 -2.15 -27.90 2.49
C ASN A 31 -0.64 -28.14 2.25
N ASP A 32 -0.27 -28.90 1.23
CA ASP A 32 1.13 -29.16 0.91
C ASP A 32 1.89 -27.90 0.46
N GLU A 33 1.24 -27.03 -0.28
CA GLU A 33 1.79 -25.73 -0.69
C GLU A 33 1.83 -24.75 0.47
N TYR A 34 0.81 -24.77 1.32
CA TYR A 34 0.75 -23.97 2.53
C TYR A 34 1.92 -24.28 3.48
N GLU A 35 2.12 -25.58 3.79
CA GLU A 35 3.22 -26.00 4.68
C GLU A 35 4.60 -25.65 4.10
N LYS A 36 4.79 -25.80 2.79
CA LYS A 36 6.02 -25.37 2.10
C LYS A 36 6.24 -23.86 2.22
N ALA A 37 5.19 -23.05 2.05
CA ALA A 37 5.28 -21.60 2.16
C ALA A 37 5.64 -21.17 3.59
N ILE A 38 5.01 -21.74 4.61
CA ILE A 38 5.33 -21.47 6.03
C ILE A 38 6.77 -21.90 6.34
N ALA A 39 7.19 -23.10 5.89
CA ALA A 39 8.55 -23.58 6.08
C ALA A 39 9.59 -22.68 5.41
N TYR A 40 9.28 -22.20 4.19
CA TYR A 40 10.12 -21.24 3.48
C TYR A 40 10.29 -19.94 4.26
N ILE A 41 9.18 -19.32 4.70
CA ILE A 41 9.23 -18.09 5.49
C ILE A 41 10.07 -18.31 6.75
N LYS A 42 9.82 -19.42 7.47
CA LYS A 42 10.53 -19.77 8.71
C LYS A 42 12.04 -19.96 8.51
N SER A 43 12.45 -20.51 7.37
CA SER A 43 13.88 -20.76 7.07
C SER A 43 14.64 -19.53 6.54
N HIS A 44 13.95 -18.40 6.32
CA HIS A 44 14.54 -17.18 5.76
C HIS A 44 14.40 -15.99 6.72
N PRO A 45 15.31 -15.83 7.70
CA PRO A 45 15.21 -14.78 8.74
C PRO A 45 15.20 -13.33 8.21
N GLY A 46 15.62 -13.12 6.96
CA GLY A 46 15.52 -11.82 6.30
C GLY A 46 14.06 -11.42 5.94
N ILE A 47 13.10 -12.35 6.02
CA ILE A 47 11.69 -12.07 5.77
C ILE A 47 11.06 -11.52 7.06
N ARG A 48 11.04 -10.21 7.21
CA ARG A 48 10.44 -9.53 8.37
C ARG A 48 8.98 -9.14 8.14
N GLU A 49 8.53 -9.15 6.88
CA GLU A 49 7.19 -8.75 6.52
C GLU A 49 6.54 -9.74 5.57
N VAL A 50 5.29 -10.10 5.87
CA VAL A 50 4.46 -10.98 5.03
C VAL A 50 3.20 -10.24 4.61
N ILE A 51 2.93 -10.23 3.30
CA ILE A 51 1.72 -9.65 2.71
C ILE A 51 0.82 -10.80 2.27
N LEU A 52 -0.29 -10.99 2.97
CA LEU A 52 -1.34 -11.91 2.53
C LEU A 52 -2.07 -11.31 1.34
N SER A 53 -2.17 -12.10 0.28
CA SER A 53 -2.72 -11.69 -1.00
C SER A 53 -3.21 -12.91 -1.80
N GLY A 54 -3.24 -12.81 -3.11
CA GLY A 54 -3.71 -13.86 -4.01
C GLY A 54 -4.79 -13.29 -4.93
N GLY A 55 -6.00 -13.82 -4.83
CA GLY A 55 -7.23 -13.13 -5.10
C GLY A 55 -7.46 -12.06 -4.03
N ASP A 56 -8.51 -12.19 -3.25
CA ASP A 56 -8.73 -11.35 -2.06
C ASP A 56 -8.67 -12.22 -0.80
N PRO A 57 -7.68 -12.03 0.10
CA PRO A 57 -7.51 -12.85 1.30
C PRO A 57 -8.72 -12.86 2.25
N LEU A 58 -9.56 -11.84 2.22
CA LEU A 58 -10.75 -11.79 3.05
C LEU A 58 -11.93 -12.60 2.48
N THR A 59 -11.78 -13.26 1.31
CA THR A 59 -12.70 -14.31 0.85
C THR A 59 -12.51 -15.61 1.60
N VAL A 60 -11.33 -15.81 2.21
CA VAL A 60 -11.00 -16.99 3.01
C VAL A 60 -11.82 -17.00 4.30
N GLY A 61 -12.25 -18.20 4.74
CA GLY A 61 -13.03 -18.36 5.97
C GLY A 61 -12.23 -17.98 7.22
N ASP A 62 -12.95 -17.56 8.26
CA ASP A 62 -12.36 -17.04 9.51
C ASP A 62 -11.41 -18.05 10.18
N ALA A 63 -11.75 -19.33 10.21
CA ALA A 63 -10.91 -20.37 10.81
C ALA A 63 -9.57 -20.54 10.07
N GLN A 64 -9.59 -20.48 8.73
CA GLN A 64 -8.38 -20.56 7.93
C GLN A 64 -7.53 -19.31 8.07
N LEU A 65 -8.16 -18.12 8.11
CA LEU A 65 -7.44 -16.86 8.33
C LEU A 65 -6.80 -16.83 9.72
N ASP A 66 -7.50 -17.27 10.76
CA ASP A 66 -6.96 -17.39 12.13
C ASP A 66 -5.73 -18.32 12.17
N ARG A 67 -5.80 -19.46 11.47
CA ARG A 67 -4.66 -20.39 11.31
C ARG A 67 -3.46 -19.69 10.64
N VAL A 68 -3.67 -19.08 9.48
CA VAL A 68 -2.58 -18.40 8.72
C VAL A 68 -1.90 -17.32 9.55
N LEU A 69 -2.70 -16.48 10.21
CA LEU A 69 -2.18 -15.41 11.05
C LEU A 69 -1.44 -15.96 12.27
N GLY A 70 -1.95 -17.05 12.88
CA GLY A 70 -1.31 -17.72 14.01
C GLY A 70 0.03 -18.34 13.64
N ASP A 71 0.09 -19.08 12.53
CA ASP A 71 1.32 -19.72 12.05
C ASP A 71 2.40 -18.67 11.69
N LEU A 72 2.01 -17.56 11.08
CA LEU A 72 2.94 -16.45 10.79
C LEU A 72 3.42 -15.76 12.06
N ARG A 73 2.57 -15.56 13.06
CA ARG A 73 2.96 -14.95 14.35
C ARG A 73 3.85 -15.84 15.19
N ALA A 74 3.81 -17.15 14.98
CA ALA A 74 4.73 -18.10 15.62
C ALA A 74 6.16 -18.06 15.03
N ILE A 75 6.37 -17.34 13.93
CA ILE A 75 7.70 -17.12 13.35
C ILE A 75 8.30 -15.84 13.94
N GLU A 76 9.33 -15.98 14.77
CA GLU A 76 9.88 -14.88 15.60
C GLU A 76 10.32 -13.67 14.78
N HIS A 77 10.92 -13.86 13.59
CA HIS A 77 11.43 -12.78 12.77
C HIS A 77 10.35 -12.08 11.90
N VAL A 78 9.10 -12.60 11.86
CA VAL A 78 7.99 -11.94 11.15
C VAL A 78 7.39 -10.85 12.03
N GLU A 79 7.81 -9.62 11.77
CA GLU A 79 7.39 -8.43 12.53
C GLU A 79 6.03 -7.90 12.07
N ILE A 80 5.84 -7.81 10.75
CA ILE A 80 4.69 -7.15 10.12
C ILE A 80 3.90 -8.15 9.27
N ILE A 81 2.58 -8.18 9.46
CA ILE A 81 1.64 -8.86 8.56
C ILE A 81 0.72 -7.82 7.96
N ARG A 82 0.62 -7.83 6.63
CA ARG A 82 -0.36 -7.02 5.89
C ARG A 82 -1.37 -7.91 5.18
N ILE A 83 -2.61 -7.46 5.11
CA ILE A 83 -3.69 -8.08 4.32
C ILE A 83 -4.11 -7.08 3.26
N GLY A 84 -3.92 -7.40 1.98
CA GLY A 84 -4.41 -6.59 0.87
C GLY A 84 -5.81 -7.04 0.48
N SER A 85 -6.83 -6.17 0.64
CA SER A 85 -8.22 -6.56 0.37
C SER A 85 -9.06 -5.43 -0.19
N ARG A 86 -9.97 -5.76 -1.09
CA ARG A 86 -11.02 -4.87 -1.56
C ARG A 86 -12.37 -5.13 -0.90
N MET A 87 -12.46 -6.10 0.02
CA MET A 87 -13.70 -6.42 0.76
C MET A 87 -14.33 -5.22 1.46
N PRO A 88 -13.56 -4.30 2.12
CA PRO A 88 -14.17 -3.12 2.74
C PRO A 88 -14.96 -2.24 1.77
N VAL A 89 -14.63 -2.31 0.47
CA VAL A 89 -15.29 -1.56 -0.61
C VAL A 89 -16.50 -2.32 -1.14
N VAL A 90 -16.30 -3.59 -1.53
CA VAL A 90 -17.27 -4.31 -2.38
C VAL A 90 -18.18 -5.24 -1.59
N CYS A 91 -17.79 -5.62 -0.39
CA CYS A 91 -18.57 -6.46 0.52
C CYS A 91 -18.27 -6.08 1.98
N PRO A 92 -18.60 -4.84 2.43
CA PRO A 92 -18.27 -4.36 3.77
C PRO A 92 -18.87 -5.23 4.89
N MET A 93 -19.94 -5.97 4.63
CA MET A 93 -20.56 -6.93 5.55
C MET A 93 -19.59 -8.06 5.96
N ARG A 94 -18.54 -8.31 5.18
CA ARG A 94 -17.48 -9.25 5.55
C ARG A 94 -16.68 -8.79 6.77
N ILE A 95 -16.70 -7.50 7.10
CA ILE A 95 -16.03 -6.96 8.28
C ILE A 95 -16.89 -7.21 9.52
N THR A 96 -16.97 -8.49 9.90
CA THR A 96 -17.70 -8.97 11.06
C THR A 96 -16.94 -8.73 12.37
N ASP A 97 -17.63 -8.80 13.51
CA ASP A 97 -16.97 -8.70 14.81
C ASP A 97 -16.00 -9.86 15.05
N ASP A 98 -16.29 -11.05 14.53
CA ASP A 98 -15.42 -12.22 14.66
C ASP A 98 -14.14 -12.07 13.83
N LEU A 99 -14.24 -11.58 12.59
CA LEU A 99 -13.06 -11.22 11.80
C LEU A 99 -12.19 -10.20 12.56
N VAL A 100 -12.78 -9.16 13.11
CA VAL A 100 -12.05 -8.12 13.84
C VAL A 100 -11.37 -8.69 15.08
N LYS A 101 -12.02 -9.60 15.83
CA LYS A 101 -11.40 -10.32 16.97
C LYS A 101 -10.17 -11.11 16.52
N ILE A 102 -10.24 -11.80 15.37
CA ILE A 102 -9.11 -12.55 14.80
C ILE A 102 -7.95 -11.61 14.48
N LEU A 103 -8.21 -10.51 13.77
CA LEU A 103 -7.17 -9.54 13.43
C LEU A 103 -6.51 -8.95 14.69
N LYS A 104 -7.32 -8.61 15.68
CA LYS A 104 -6.84 -8.09 16.98
C LYS A 104 -6.02 -9.12 17.76
N LYS A 105 -6.41 -10.40 17.72
CA LYS A 105 -5.67 -11.51 18.37
C LYS A 105 -4.25 -11.63 17.85
N HIS A 106 -4.04 -11.45 16.55
CA HIS A 106 -2.75 -11.61 15.88
C HIS A 106 -2.03 -10.29 15.58
N LYS A 107 -2.32 -9.23 16.34
CA LYS A 107 -1.70 -7.89 16.16
C LYS A 107 -0.15 -7.93 16.24
N PRO A 108 0.55 -7.03 15.52
CA PRO A 108 0.02 -6.03 14.61
C PRO A 108 -0.31 -6.60 13.22
N VAL A 109 -1.56 -6.41 12.77
CA VAL A 109 -2.00 -6.72 11.40
C VAL A 109 -2.46 -5.44 10.75
N PHE A 110 -1.96 -5.12 9.57
CA PHE A 110 -2.32 -3.93 8.81
C PHE A 110 -3.25 -4.31 7.66
N LEU A 111 -4.40 -3.66 7.57
CA LEU A 111 -5.29 -3.84 6.42
C LEU A 111 -4.99 -2.79 5.35
N MET A 112 -4.65 -3.24 4.15
CA MET A 112 -4.44 -2.42 2.97
C MET A 112 -5.72 -2.45 2.14
N SER A 113 -6.60 -1.46 2.35
CA SER A 113 -7.85 -1.31 1.59
C SER A 113 -7.59 -0.75 0.19
N HIS A 114 -8.59 -0.84 -0.70
CA HIS A 114 -8.45 -0.44 -2.09
C HIS A 114 -9.68 0.32 -2.59
N PHE A 115 -9.83 1.56 -2.12
CA PHE A 115 -10.81 2.54 -2.58
C PHE A 115 -10.18 3.37 -3.71
N ASN A 116 -10.90 3.55 -4.82
CA ASN A 116 -10.45 4.33 -5.97
C ASN A 116 -11.30 5.58 -6.21
N HIS A 117 -12.53 5.65 -5.68
CA HIS A 117 -13.45 6.75 -5.94
C HIS A 117 -14.21 7.13 -4.66
N PRO A 118 -14.52 8.43 -4.44
CA PRO A 118 -15.26 8.85 -3.25
C PRO A 118 -16.65 8.21 -3.11
N ASN A 119 -17.29 7.79 -4.21
CA ASN A 119 -18.59 7.10 -4.16
C ASN A 119 -18.50 5.66 -3.60
N GLU A 120 -17.31 5.08 -3.51
CA GLU A 120 -17.09 3.78 -2.88
C GLU A 120 -17.15 3.85 -1.34
N VAL A 121 -17.04 5.05 -0.77
CA VAL A 121 -17.14 5.27 0.69
C VAL A 121 -18.63 5.41 1.04
N THR A 122 -19.34 4.27 0.99
CA THR A 122 -20.75 4.17 1.41
C THR A 122 -20.88 4.15 2.94
N ALA A 123 -22.09 4.24 3.47
CA ALA A 123 -22.34 4.15 4.91
C ALA A 123 -21.86 2.79 5.47
N GLU A 124 -22.11 1.70 4.75
CA GLU A 124 -21.70 0.35 5.13
C GLU A 124 -20.16 0.19 5.10
N ALA A 125 -19.51 0.73 4.06
CA ALA A 125 -18.07 0.73 3.96
C ALA A 125 -17.44 1.54 5.11
N ALA A 126 -17.98 2.71 5.42
CA ALA A 126 -17.56 3.54 6.53
C ALA A 126 -17.68 2.79 7.87
N ALA A 127 -18.84 2.17 8.14
CA ALA A 127 -19.06 1.39 9.36
C ALA A 127 -18.07 0.21 9.48
N GLY A 128 -17.76 -0.48 8.37
CA GLY A 128 -16.76 -1.54 8.35
C GLY A 128 -15.35 -1.04 8.66
N LEU A 129 -14.96 0.10 8.10
CA LEU A 129 -13.68 0.74 8.36
C LEU A 129 -13.56 1.22 9.82
N GLU A 130 -14.60 1.89 10.35
CA GLU A 130 -14.65 2.33 11.73
C GLU A 130 -14.51 1.14 12.69
N LYS A 131 -15.22 0.04 12.43
CA LYS A 131 -15.11 -1.18 13.24
C LYS A 131 -13.68 -1.70 13.31
N LEU A 132 -12.91 -1.67 12.20
CA LEU A 132 -11.51 -2.07 12.17
C LEU A 132 -10.63 -1.13 13.02
N VAL A 133 -10.71 0.18 12.75
CA VAL A 133 -9.83 1.16 13.40
C VAL A 133 -10.16 1.33 14.89
N ASP A 134 -11.41 1.25 15.30
CA ASP A 134 -11.84 1.30 16.71
C ASP A 134 -11.33 0.11 17.53
N ASN A 135 -11.06 -1.01 16.85
CA ASN A 135 -10.47 -2.19 17.47
C ASN A 135 -8.93 -2.27 17.31
N GLY A 136 -8.30 -1.19 16.88
CA GLY A 136 -6.84 -1.08 16.80
C GLY A 136 -6.22 -1.82 15.61
N VAL A 137 -7.00 -2.08 14.55
CA VAL A 137 -6.48 -2.56 13.26
C VAL A 137 -6.13 -1.35 12.40
N PRO A 138 -4.85 -1.07 12.14
CA PRO A 138 -4.46 0.02 11.25
C PRO A 138 -4.95 -0.24 9.83
N VAL A 139 -5.65 0.73 9.25
CA VAL A 139 -6.15 0.63 7.87
C VAL A 139 -5.49 1.70 7.01
N MET A 140 -4.97 1.28 5.88
CA MET A 140 -4.38 2.14 4.86
C MET A 140 -5.05 1.92 3.52
N ASN A 141 -5.07 2.96 2.69
CA ASN A 141 -5.64 2.86 1.34
C ASN A 141 -4.58 2.92 0.27
N GLN A 142 -4.66 2.03 -0.69
CA GLN A 142 -3.92 2.09 -1.95
C GLN A 142 -4.94 2.27 -3.08
N MET A 143 -4.84 3.39 -3.79
CA MET A 143 -5.67 3.63 -4.96
C MET A 143 -4.86 3.49 -6.24
N VAL A 144 -5.54 3.27 -7.35
CA VAL A 144 -4.97 3.33 -8.70
C VAL A 144 -5.60 4.49 -9.43
N LEU A 145 -4.80 5.32 -10.09
CA LEU A 145 -5.29 6.35 -11.01
C LEU A 145 -5.81 5.69 -12.28
N LEU A 146 -7.07 5.94 -12.57
CA LEU A 146 -7.80 5.32 -13.67
C LEU A 146 -8.38 6.42 -14.57
N ASN A 147 -7.98 6.43 -15.83
CA ASN A 147 -8.44 7.37 -16.83
C ASN A 147 -9.98 7.32 -16.99
N GLY A 148 -10.61 8.48 -16.95
CA GLY A 148 -12.06 8.64 -17.04
C GLY A 148 -12.84 8.20 -15.79
N VAL A 149 -12.14 7.84 -14.69
CA VAL A 149 -12.77 7.41 -13.43
C VAL A 149 -12.40 8.33 -12.26
N ASN A 150 -11.12 8.48 -11.98
CA ASN A 150 -10.66 9.25 -10.82
C ASN A 150 -9.44 10.13 -11.11
N ASN A 151 -9.07 10.31 -12.36
CA ASN A 151 -7.91 11.08 -12.81
C ASN A 151 -8.15 12.61 -12.77
N HIS A 152 -8.60 13.09 -11.61
CA HIS A 152 -8.80 14.52 -11.35
C HIS A 152 -8.49 14.84 -9.88
N PRO A 153 -7.74 15.94 -9.57
CA PRO A 153 -7.33 16.24 -8.20
C PRO A 153 -8.52 16.40 -7.25
N ALA A 154 -9.65 16.95 -7.69
CA ALA A 154 -10.85 17.09 -6.86
C ALA A 154 -11.42 15.74 -6.39
N LEU A 155 -11.39 14.70 -7.24
CA LEU A 155 -11.86 13.35 -6.86
C LEU A 155 -10.91 12.69 -5.88
N VAL A 156 -9.60 12.80 -6.12
CA VAL A 156 -8.57 12.29 -5.22
C VAL A 156 -8.64 12.99 -3.86
N GLN A 157 -8.77 14.31 -3.86
CA GLN A 157 -8.96 15.10 -2.63
C GLN A 157 -10.21 14.65 -1.85
N ALA A 158 -11.34 14.52 -2.54
CA ALA A 158 -12.60 14.11 -1.91
C ALA A 158 -12.51 12.72 -1.29
N LEU A 159 -11.90 11.75 -2.00
CA LEU A 159 -11.67 10.40 -1.49
C LEU A 159 -10.76 10.44 -0.26
N ASN A 160 -9.61 11.08 -0.36
CA ASN A 160 -8.60 11.06 0.68
C ASN A 160 -9.05 11.78 1.96
N ARG A 161 -9.84 12.85 1.84
CA ARG A 161 -10.46 13.52 3.00
C ARG A 161 -11.46 12.62 3.71
N ARG A 162 -12.32 11.91 2.96
CA ARG A 162 -13.29 10.97 3.53
C ARG A 162 -12.60 9.81 4.23
N LEU A 163 -11.57 9.24 3.61
CA LEU A 163 -10.78 8.16 4.20
C LEU A 163 -10.06 8.62 5.47
N LEU A 164 -9.41 9.78 5.45
CA LEU A 164 -8.74 10.31 6.63
C LEU A 164 -9.71 10.61 7.77
N PHE A 165 -10.93 11.12 7.47
CA PHE A 165 -11.96 11.31 8.48
C PHE A 165 -12.32 9.99 9.20
N LEU A 166 -12.31 8.87 8.46
CA LEU A 166 -12.51 7.52 8.99
C LEU A 166 -11.21 6.92 9.59
N ARG A 167 -10.15 7.72 9.74
CA ARG A 167 -8.84 7.31 10.26
C ARG A 167 -8.13 6.26 9.39
N VAL A 168 -8.49 6.20 8.10
CA VAL A 168 -7.80 5.41 7.09
C VAL A 168 -6.76 6.27 6.42
N LYS A 169 -5.48 5.88 6.50
CA LYS A 169 -4.36 6.63 5.89
C LYS A 169 -4.34 6.38 4.38
N PRO A 170 -4.52 7.41 3.51
CA PRO A 170 -4.15 7.31 2.10
C PRO A 170 -2.65 7.00 2.00
N TYR A 171 -2.31 5.81 1.51
CA TYR A 171 -0.94 5.31 1.52
C TYR A 171 -0.27 5.44 0.16
N TYR A 172 -0.82 4.78 -0.85
CA TYR A 172 -0.36 4.88 -2.22
C TYR A 172 -1.43 5.41 -3.17
N MET A 173 -0.97 6.16 -4.17
CA MET A 173 -1.66 6.46 -5.40
C MET A 173 -0.81 5.87 -6.54
N PHE A 174 -1.24 4.73 -7.08
CA PHE A 174 -0.50 4.02 -8.10
C PHE A 174 -0.83 4.52 -9.50
N GLN A 175 0.18 4.64 -10.33
CA GLN A 175 0.01 4.62 -11.77
C GLN A 175 -0.62 3.29 -12.18
N CYS A 176 -1.59 3.30 -13.08
CA CYS A 176 -2.19 2.06 -13.57
C CYS A 176 -1.16 1.27 -14.40
N ASP A 177 -0.94 0.01 -14.02
CA ASP A 177 0.05 -0.85 -14.68
C ASP A 177 -0.33 -1.20 -16.12
N PRO A 178 0.68 -1.43 -16.99
CA PRO A 178 0.49 -1.83 -18.40
C PRO A 178 0.09 -3.32 -18.51
N SER A 179 -0.98 -3.71 -17.82
CA SER A 179 -1.53 -5.08 -17.94
C SER A 179 -2.38 -5.21 -19.18
N GLN A 180 -2.45 -6.42 -19.74
CA GLN A 180 -3.26 -6.69 -20.94
C GLN A 180 -4.71 -6.21 -20.75
N GLY A 181 -5.19 -5.38 -21.69
CA GLY A 181 -6.55 -4.84 -21.69
C GLY A 181 -6.80 -3.71 -20.69
N THR A 182 -5.75 -3.05 -20.16
CA THR A 182 -5.87 -1.88 -19.27
C THR A 182 -5.56 -0.55 -19.95
N ASP A 183 -5.14 -0.52 -21.20
CA ASP A 183 -4.64 0.68 -21.87
C ASP A 183 -5.63 1.85 -21.82
N HIS A 184 -6.92 1.59 -21.98
CA HIS A 184 -7.97 2.59 -21.89
C HIS A 184 -8.19 3.17 -20.50
N LEU A 185 -7.67 2.51 -19.45
CA LEU A 185 -7.74 2.95 -18.05
C LEU A 185 -6.45 3.65 -17.58
N ARG A 186 -5.41 3.68 -18.42
CA ARG A 186 -4.12 4.26 -18.03
C ARG A 186 -4.14 5.78 -18.19
N THR A 187 -3.51 6.47 -17.24
CA THR A 187 -3.18 7.89 -17.32
C THR A 187 -1.72 8.07 -17.75
N SER A 188 -1.33 9.25 -18.17
CA SER A 188 0.09 9.56 -18.35
C SER A 188 0.80 9.78 -17.00
N ILE A 189 2.12 9.65 -16.99
CA ILE A 189 2.95 9.98 -15.81
C ILE A 189 2.81 11.47 -15.49
N GLU A 190 2.79 12.31 -16.52
CA GLU A 190 2.67 13.76 -16.43
C GLU A 190 1.36 14.17 -15.75
N ASP A 191 0.22 13.62 -16.19
CA ASP A 191 -1.09 13.85 -15.58
C ASP A 191 -1.10 13.43 -14.10
N SER A 192 -0.50 12.29 -13.81
CA SER A 192 -0.44 11.76 -12.43
C SER A 192 0.40 12.65 -11.52
N MET A 193 1.51 13.16 -12.03
CA MET A 193 2.36 14.11 -11.32
C MET A 193 1.68 15.47 -11.13
N GLU A 194 0.90 15.92 -12.11
CA GLU A 194 0.14 17.16 -11.98
C GLU A 194 -0.97 17.02 -10.94
N ILE A 195 -1.70 15.91 -10.93
CA ILE A 195 -2.67 15.60 -9.87
C ILE A 195 -2.00 15.65 -8.49
N GLN A 196 -0.83 15.02 -8.33
CA GLN A 196 -0.08 15.03 -7.08
C GLN A 196 0.33 16.46 -6.68
N ARG A 197 0.71 17.30 -7.65
CA ARG A 197 1.09 18.70 -7.43
C ARG A 197 -0.11 19.52 -6.93
N GLU A 198 -1.26 19.37 -7.57
CA GLU A 198 -2.50 20.08 -7.24
C GLU A 198 -3.08 19.70 -5.87
N LEU A 199 -2.74 18.52 -5.34
CA LEU A 199 -3.14 18.14 -3.99
C LEU A 199 -2.32 18.84 -2.91
N TRP A 200 -1.11 19.29 -3.22
CA TRP A 200 -0.20 19.89 -2.25
C TRP A 200 -0.72 21.28 -1.85
N GLY A 201 -0.72 21.56 -0.56
CA GLY A 201 -1.29 22.82 0.00
C GLY A 201 -2.81 22.83 0.15
N HIS A 202 -3.53 21.96 -0.57
CA HIS A 202 -5.00 21.85 -0.55
C HIS A 202 -5.52 20.64 0.23
N LEU A 203 -4.62 19.79 0.73
CA LEU A 203 -4.94 18.60 1.46
C LEU A 203 -4.04 18.49 2.70
N SER A 204 -4.58 17.96 3.79
CA SER A 204 -3.76 17.65 4.97
C SER A 204 -2.58 16.73 4.59
N GLY A 205 -1.40 16.98 5.12
CA GLY A 205 -0.25 16.10 4.94
C GLY A 205 -0.53 14.64 5.34
N LEU A 206 -1.43 14.43 6.32
CA LEU A 206 -1.89 13.08 6.69
C LEU A 206 -2.71 12.40 5.59
N ALA A 207 -3.35 13.17 4.71
CA ALA A 207 -4.17 12.65 3.61
C ALA A 207 -3.43 12.57 2.28
N MET A 208 -2.17 13.05 2.21
CA MET A 208 -1.35 12.95 1.01
C MET A 208 -0.89 11.50 0.80
N PRO A 209 -1.22 10.89 -0.37
CA PRO A 209 -0.69 9.59 -0.74
C PRO A 209 0.70 9.70 -1.37
N ASN A 210 1.45 8.61 -1.41
CA ASN A 210 2.67 8.53 -2.19
C ASN A 210 2.32 8.10 -3.64
N LEU A 211 2.56 8.99 -4.60
CA LEU A 211 2.44 8.63 -6.01
C LEU A 211 3.56 7.68 -6.40
N SER A 212 3.21 6.55 -7.01
CA SER A 212 4.18 5.50 -7.37
C SER A 212 3.83 4.82 -8.68
N VAL A 213 4.86 4.37 -9.37
CA VAL A 213 4.76 3.48 -10.54
C VAL A 213 5.51 2.18 -10.24
N ASP A 214 4.93 1.06 -10.61
CA ASP A 214 5.64 -0.22 -10.66
C ASP A 214 6.26 -0.38 -12.05
N ILE A 215 7.60 -0.38 -12.09
CA ILE A 215 8.35 -0.46 -13.35
C ILE A 215 8.39 -1.93 -13.78
N PRO A 216 7.94 -2.24 -15.02
CA PRO A 216 8.03 -3.59 -15.55
C PRO A 216 9.46 -4.14 -15.58
N ASP A 217 9.59 -5.45 -15.79
CA ASP A 217 10.86 -6.16 -16.01
C ASP A 217 11.88 -6.02 -14.87
N GLY A 218 11.39 -5.94 -13.65
CA GLY A 218 12.22 -5.97 -12.44
C GLY A 218 12.67 -4.60 -11.91
N GLY A 219 12.17 -3.50 -12.49
CA GLY A 219 12.48 -2.14 -12.01
C GLY A 219 11.91 -1.83 -10.62
N GLY A 220 10.91 -2.60 -10.18
CA GLY A 220 10.28 -2.45 -8.88
C GLY A 220 9.46 -1.16 -8.74
N LYS A 221 9.10 -0.85 -7.51
CA LYS A 221 8.29 0.32 -7.17
C LYS A 221 9.15 1.58 -7.08
N THR A 222 8.79 2.58 -7.87
CA THR A 222 9.46 3.89 -7.88
C THR A 222 8.48 5.00 -7.51
N TYR A 223 8.91 5.88 -6.60
CA TYR A 223 8.14 7.08 -6.25
C TYR A 223 8.26 8.15 -7.34
N LEU A 224 7.12 8.70 -7.72
CA LEU A 224 7.05 9.86 -8.61
C LEU A 224 6.84 11.11 -7.75
N VAL A 225 7.80 12.00 -7.75
CA VAL A 225 7.76 13.24 -6.96
C VAL A 225 7.80 14.42 -7.91
N PRO A 226 6.76 15.29 -7.91
CA PRO A 226 6.79 16.52 -8.70
C PRO A 226 8.00 17.37 -8.33
N ASN A 227 8.67 17.94 -9.34
CA ASN A 227 9.79 18.83 -9.10
C ASN A 227 9.27 20.24 -8.77
N TYR A 228 9.65 20.75 -7.60
CA TYR A 228 9.36 22.11 -7.15
C TYR A 228 10.58 23.02 -7.19
N GLU A 229 11.79 22.48 -7.43
CA GLU A 229 13.03 23.24 -7.58
C GLU A 229 13.05 23.94 -8.95
N THR A 230 13.15 25.27 -8.95
CA THR A 230 13.15 26.09 -10.18
C THR A 230 14.54 26.49 -10.63
N ALA A 231 15.49 26.65 -9.69
CA ALA A 231 16.88 27.00 -9.97
C ALA A 231 17.82 26.59 -8.83
N ARG A 232 19.12 26.61 -9.14
CA ARG A 232 20.19 26.31 -8.18
C ARG A 232 21.40 27.21 -8.44
N GLU A 233 21.91 27.81 -7.36
CA GLU A 233 23.13 28.64 -7.39
C GLU A 233 24.00 28.27 -6.18
N GLY A 234 25.08 27.54 -6.42
CA GLY A 234 25.93 27.04 -5.34
C GLY A 234 25.14 26.20 -4.34
N ASN A 235 25.09 26.62 -3.08
CA ASN A 235 24.33 25.97 -2.02
C ASN A 235 22.89 26.47 -1.90
N THR A 236 22.48 27.44 -2.70
CA THR A 236 21.13 27.99 -2.69
C THR A 236 20.25 27.25 -3.68
N ARG A 237 19.05 26.82 -3.21
CA ARG A 237 17.99 26.19 -4.00
C ARG A 237 16.81 27.13 -4.07
N TYR A 238 16.23 27.28 -5.22
CA TYR A 238 15.04 28.09 -5.44
C TYR A 238 13.86 27.17 -5.71
N TYR A 239 12.74 27.48 -5.08
CA TYR A 239 11.52 26.67 -5.15
C TYR A 239 10.34 27.55 -5.47
N LYS A 240 9.35 26.99 -6.16
CA LYS A 240 8.03 27.57 -6.26
C LYS A 240 7.08 26.82 -5.33
N GLY A 241 6.52 27.54 -4.36
CA GLY A 241 5.54 26.99 -3.42
C GLY A 241 4.22 26.60 -4.09
N TRP A 242 3.39 25.88 -3.38
CA TRP A 242 2.04 25.50 -3.81
C TRP A 242 1.14 26.75 -4.05
N ASP A 243 1.42 27.82 -3.37
CA ASP A 243 0.76 29.14 -3.48
C ASP A 243 1.31 30.01 -4.62
N GLY A 244 2.26 29.47 -5.39
CA GLY A 244 2.94 30.16 -6.47
C GLY A 244 4.03 31.13 -6.03
N VAL A 245 4.29 31.25 -4.73
CA VAL A 245 5.33 32.14 -4.18
C VAL A 245 6.71 31.52 -4.38
N ASP A 246 7.63 32.33 -4.91
CA ASP A 246 9.04 31.94 -5.04
C ASP A 246 9.75 32.08 -3.70
N ALA A 247 10.48 31.05 -3.33
CA ALA A 247 11.23 30.95 -2.08
C ALA A 247 12.61 30.34 -2.30
N LYS A 248 13.52 30.55 -1.37
CA LYS A 248 14.86 29.95 -1.43
C LYS A 248 15.24 29.28 -0.12
N TYR A 249 16.02 28.22 -0.23
CA TYR A 249 16.64 27.53 0.88
C TYR A 249 18.16 27.48 0.67
N VAL A 250 18.92 27.90 1.66
CA VAL A 250 20.38 27.81 1.63
C VAL A 250 20.83 26.57 2.39
N SER A 251 21.34 25.59 1.66
CA SER A 251 21.89 24.35 2.27
C SER A 251 23.20 24.66 3.00
N PRO A 252 23.47 23.98 4.14
CA PRO A 252 24.80 24.04 4.74
C PRO A 252 25.87 23.53 3.75
N ALA A 253 27.07 24.10 3.84
CA ALA A 253 28.18 23.62 3.03
C ALA A 253 28.51 22.17 3.37
N PRO A 254 28.87 21.32 2.39
CA PRO A 254 29.06 19.87 2.59
C PRO A 254 30.05 19.54 3.70
N GLU A 255 31.10 20.31 3.87
CA GLU A 255 32.12 20.13 4.92
C GLU A 255 31.60 20.36 6.35
N LYS A 256 30.44 21.01 6.50
CA LYS A 256 29.76 21.20 7.79
C LYS A 256 28.87 20.02 8.17
N ILE A 257 28.62 19.10 7.26
CA ILE A 257 27.74 17.95 7.48
C ILE A 257 28.53 16.83 8.15
N LYS A 258 28.21 16.56 9.40
CA LYS A 258 28.78 15.43 10.14
C LYS A 258 27.90 14.21 10.05
N LYS A 259 28.49 13.04 9.90
CA LYS A 259 27.77 11.77 9.98
C LYS A 259 27.69 11.33 11.44
N PRO A 260 26.55 10.79 11.90
CA PRO A 260 26.44 10.24 13.24
C PRO A 260 27.26 8.94 13.36
N GLU A 261 27.61 8.59 14.60
CA GLU A 261 28.13 7.26 14.91
C GLU A 261 26.98 6.25 14.86
N LEU A 262 27.16 5.18 14.13
CA LEU A 262 26.06 4.23 13.83
C LEU A 262 26.09 2.97 14.72
N HIS A 263 27.27 2.64 15.33
CA HIS A 263 27.45 1.48 16.21
C HIS A 263 26.71 0.23 15.68
N HIS A 264 25.89 -0.40 16.52
CA HIS A 264 25.14 -1.62 16.18
C HIS A 264 24.09 -1.43 15.07
N TYR A 265 23.55 -0.22 14.87
CA TYR A 265 22.59 0.03 13.77
C TYR A 265 23.19 -0.16 12.38
N LEU A 266 24.51 0.04 12.23
CA LEU A 266 25.18 -0.18 10.97
C LEU A 266 25.24 -1.67 10.59
N GLU A 267 25.44 -2.54 11.57
CA GLU A 267 25.44 -3.99 11.36
C GLU A 267 24.06 -4.47 10.88
N GLU A 268 23.01 -4.08 11.58
CA GLU A 268 21.64 -4.40 11.18
C GLU A 268 21.32 -3.89 9.76
N TRP A 269 21.69 -2.63 9.47
CA TRP A 269 21.50 -2.01 8.16
C TRP A 269 22.24 -2.75 7.04
N ASN A 270 23.47 -3.18 7.27
CA ASN A 270 24.26 -3.92 6.29
C ASN A 270 23.70 -5.33 6.07
N ASN A 271 23.21 -5.97 7.11
CA ASN A 271 22.53 -7.27 7.03
C ASN A 271 21.27 -7.18 6.16
N LEU A 272 20.47 -6.13 6.33
CA LEU A 272 19.29 -5.88 5.47
C LEU A 272 19.66 -5.66 4.01
N LYS A 273 20.75 -4.93 3.73
CA LYS A 273 21.22 -4.68 2.35
C LYS A 273 21.82 -5.91 1.68
N SER A 274 22.48 -6.78 2.45
CA SER A 274 23.12 -7.99 1.93
C SER A 274 22.15 -9.14 1.73
N ALA A 275 21.00 -9.12 2.39
CA ALA A 275 19.91 -10.03 2.13
C ALA A 275 19.39 -9.77 0.71
N LYS A 276 19.97 -10.46 -0.29
CA LYS A 276 19.43 -10.46 -1.65
C LYS A 276 17.99 -10.97 -1.54
N THR A 277 17.03 -10.12 -1.87
CA THR A 277 15.65 -10.55 -2.05
C THR A 277 15.67 -11.65 -3.10
N PRO A 278 15.22 -12.88 -2.80
CA PRO A 278 15.07 -13.89 -3.83
C PRO A 278 14.10 -13.33 -4.88
N VAL A 279 14.52 -13.33 -6.12
CA VAL A 279 13.70 -12.94 -7.28
C VAL A 279 12.61 -13.97 -7.50
#